data_5ae070b04d477cd3a5f2c560ff142e64
#
_entry.id   5ae070b04d477cd3a5f2c560ff142e64
#
_cell.length_a   1.000
_cell.length_b   1.000
_cell.length_c   1.000
_cell.angle_alpha   90.00
_cell.angle_beta   90.00
_cell.angle_gamma   90.00
#
_symmetry.space_group_name_H-M   'P 1'
#
loop_
_entity.id
_entity.type
_entity.pdbx_description
1 polymer ?
#
loop_
_entity_poly.entity_id
_entity_poly.type
_entity_poly.pdbx_seq_one_letter_code
_entity_poly.pdbx_strand_id
1 'polypeptide(L)'
;LHDALPICDENAMLSLVVALLLALSASCWYADLKGKWQRVAYILIVLPLLYWTAGAAHFIFMGWVIVREFRLNLKGKNFWGGVGVFWGVGLWGIGCPLLASMWVQFPIYRLMGGIGYYRFPAVIPWIEIGLAVLLVVLPFLLSALPALKKKPVFYGVLQVVAVTLFGYYYVAAGCDMDKEEAMEYDQLVRNKQWQEIIEKAEEKSPVSPFGVTCLNLALGKTGQMGDRMFEFYQNGTEGLLPEFQRDFTSPLPTSEAYYHLGMVNTAQRFTFEAMEAIPNFNKSGRCFKRLAETNLINGQYEVAAKYLRLL
;
A
#
# COMPACT_ATOMS: atom_id res chain seq x y z
N LEU A 1 -0.36 7.46 -14.81
CA LEU A 1 -0.62 6.70 -13.55
C LEU A 1 0.65 6.29 -12.81
N HIS A 2 1.77 6.02 -13.53
CA HIS A 2 3.07 5.72 -12.89
C HIS A 2 3.70 6.92 -12.16
N ASP A 3 3.18 8.10 -12.34
CA ASP A 3 3.68 9.35 -11.76
C ASP A 3 2.88 9.79 -10.53
N ALA A 4 1.93 9.01 -10.08
CA ALA A 4 1.22 9.26 -8.83
C ALA A 4 2.19 9.22 -7.65
N LEU A 5 1.86 9.94 -6.60
CA LEU A 5 2.62 9.93 -5.36
C LEU A 5 2.85 8.49 -4.89
N PRO A 6 4.02 8.17 -4.30
CA PRO A 6 4.34 6.82 -3.80
C PRO A 6 3.31 6.25 -2.82
N ILE A 7 2.46 7.08 -2.25
CA ILE A 7 1.37 6.69 -1.35
C ILE A 7 0.20 6.06 -2.10
N CYS A 8 -0.06 6.53 -3.31
CA CYS A 8 -1.06 5.96 -4.20
C CYS A 8 -0.40 4.96 -5.14
N ASP A 9 0.31 3.99 -4.60
CA ASP A 9 0.64 2.82 -5.37
C ASP A 9 -0.67 2.01 -5.54
N GLU A 10 -1.47 2.41 -6.54
CA GLU A 10 -2.67 1.66 -6.96
C GLU A 10 -2.31 0.18 -7.21
N ASN A 11 -1.06 -0.08 -7.59
CA ASN A 11 -0.54 -1.42 -7.73
C ASN A 11 -0.43 -2.15 -6.39
N ALA A 12 -0.22 -1.47 -5.27
CA ALA A 12 -0.17 -2.13 -3.95
C ALA A 12 -1.54 -2.66 -3.54
N MET A 13 -2.60 -1.87 -3.72
CA MET A 13 -3.97 -2.31 -3.46
C MET A 13 -4.39 -3.44 -4.41
N LEU A 14 -4.12 -3.28 -5.71
CA LEU A 14 -4.42 -4.31 -6.69
C LEU A 14 -3.63 -5.59 -6.42
N SER A 15 -2.35 -5.50 -6.11
CA SER A 15 -1.51 -6.66 -5.80
C SER A 15 -1.95 -7.36 -4.52
N LEU A 16 -2.40 -6.62 -3.50
CA LEU A 16 -2.98 -7.20 -2.29
C LEU A 16 -4.27 -7.96 -2.58
N VAL A 17 -5.19 -7.37 -3.35
CA VAL A 17 -6.44 -8.04 -3.75
C VAL A 17 -6.16 -9.30 -4.55
N VAL A 18 -5.27 -9.25 -5.52
CA VAL A 18 -4.86 -10.41 -6.33
C VAL A 18 -4.22 -11.49 -5.45
N ALA A 19 -3.34 -11.12 -4.53
CA ALA A 19 -2.69 -12.04 -3.60
C ALA A 19 -3.72 -12.75 -2.69
N LEU A 20 -4.70 -12.01 -2.17
CA LEU A 20 -5.80 -12.58 -1.38
C LEU A 20 -6.67 -13.53 -2.22
N LEU A 21 -7.02 -13.15 -3.44
CA LEU A 21 -7.81 -13.99 -4.35
C LEU A 21 -7.06 -15.28 -4.70
N LEU A 22 -5.75 -15.22 -4.93
CA LEU A 22 -4.92 -16.40 -5.17
C LEU A 22 -4.89 -17.33 -3.97
N ALA A 23 -4.69 -16.80 -2.76
CA ALA A 23 -4.68 -17.59 -1.53
C ALA A 23 -6.05 -18.24 -1.25
N LEU A 24 -7.15 -17.50 -1.46
CA LEU A 24 -8.51 -18.02 -1.29
C LEU A 24 -8.83 -19.08 -2.35
N SER A 25 -8.49 -18.86 -3.61
CA SER A 25 -8.69 -19.82 -4.70
C SER A 25 -7.93 -21.12 -4.43
N ALA A 26 -6.67 -21.02 -4.00
CA ALA A 26 -5.87 -22.18 -3.61
C ALA A 26 -6.52 -22.94 -2.43
N SER A 27 -7.11 -22.23 -1.46
CA SER A 27 -7.82 -22.82 -0.34
C SER A 27 -9.09 -23.57 -0.78
N CYS A 28 -9.84 -23.01 -1.75
CA CYS A 28 -11.02 -23.66 -2.33
C CYS A 28 -10.63 -24.96 -3.07
N TRP A 29 -9.62 -24.90 -3.94
CA TRP A 29 -9.15 -26.09 -4.65
C TRP A 29 -8.62 -27.17 -3.72
N TYR A 30 -7.89 -26.78 -2.69
CA TYR A 30 -7.47 -27.72 -1.64
C TYR A 30 -8.67 -28.39 -0.97
N ALA A 31 -9.79 -27.66 -0.82
CA ALA A 31 -10.99 -28.21 -0.21
C ALA A 31 -11.58 -29.39 -0.97
N ASP A 32 -11.44 -29.41 -2.28
CA ASP A 32 -12.01 -30.45 -3.14
C ASP A 32 -11.13 -31.71 -3.22
N LEU A 33 -9.88 -31.67 -2.76
CA LEU A 33 -8.97 -32.79 -2.79
C LEU A 33 -9.36 -33.87 -1.76
N LYS A 34 -9.67 -35.06 -2.25
CA LYS A 34 -10.08 -36.19 -1.43
C LYS A 34 -8.91 -37.08 -0.97
N GLY A 35 -7.91 -37.23 -1.83
CA GLY A 35 -6.74 -38.09 -1.59
C GLY A 35 -5.73 -37.50 -0.62
N LYS A 36 -5.25 -38.26 0.36
CA LYS A 36 -4.21 -37.78 1.31
C LYS A 36 -2.93 -37.37 0.59
N TRP A 37 -2.43 -38.17 -0.34
CA TRP A 37 -1.24 -37.89 -1.10
C TRP A 37 -1.40 -36.68 -2.04
N GLN A 38 -2.60 -36.52 -2.64
CA GLN A 38 -2.90 -35.36 -3.46
C GLN A 38 -2.83 -34.07 -2.63
N ARG A 39 -3.35 -34.08 -1.40
CA ARG A 39 -3.29 -32.91 -0.49
C ARG A 39 -1.87 -32.58 -0.08
N VAL A 40 -1.04 -33.59 0.23
CA VAL A 40 0.37 -33.39 0.56
C VAL A 40 1.13 -32.80 -0.64
N ALA A 41 0.98 -33.39 -1.83
CA ALA A 41 1.62 -32.88 -3.04
C ALA A 41 1.18 -31.45 -3.36
N TYR A 42 -0.10 -31.14 -3.19
CA TYR A 42 -0.62 -29.80 -3.39
C TYR A 42 -0.01 -28.78 -2.44
N ILE A 43 0.11 -29.08 -1.16
CA ILE A 43 0.76 -28.20 -0.16
C ILE A 43 2.22 -27.95 -0.55
N LEU A 44 2.96 -29.00 -0.90
CA LEU A 44 4.37 -28.90 -1.23
C LEU A 44 4.63 -27.99 -2.44
N ILE A 45 3.72 -27.97 -3.42
CA ILE A 45 3.87 -27.18 -4.65
C ILE A 45 3.26 -25.79 -4.49
N VAL A 46 2.02 -25.72 -3.98
CA VAL A 46 1.25 -24.47 -3.99
C VAL A 46 1.74 -23.48 -2.94
N LEU A 47 2.25 -23.96 -1.82
CA LEU A 47 2.70 -23.06 -0.75
C LEU A 47 3.94 -22.23 -1.16
N PRO A 48 5.01 -22.80 -1.75
CA PRO A 48 6.11 -22.03 -2.31
C PRO A 48 5.66 -21.14 -3.50
N LEU A 49 4.76 -21.63 -4.35
CA LEU A 49 4.24 -20.85 -5.46
C LEU A 49 3.48 -19.60 -4.98
N LEU A 50 2.63 -19.76 -3.97
CA LEU A 50 1.93 -18.63 -3.35
C LEU A 50 2.90 -17.67 -2.66
N TYR A 51 3.92 -18.18 -1.98
CA TYR A 51 4.95 -17.33 -1.40
C TYR A 51 5.63 -16.46 -2.46
N TRP A 52 5.92 -17.04 -3.62
CA TRP A 52 6.56 -16.32 -4.73
C TRP A 52 5.63 -15.30 -5.40
N THR A 53 4.37 -15.66 -5.61
CA THR A 53 3.41 -14.85 -6.39
C THR A 53 2.54 -13.92 -5.54
N ALA A 54 2.15 -14.38 -4.35
CA ALA A 54 1.20 -13.71 -3.47
C ALA A 54 1.82 -13.21 -2.14
N GLY A 55 3.14 -13.41 -1.96
CA GLY A 55 3.87 -12.92 -0.81
C GLY A 55 3.27 -13.40 0.52
N ALA A 56 3.04 -12.48 1.46
CA ALA A 56 2.52 -12.78 2.80
C ALA A 56 1.14 -13.51 2.79
N ALA A 57 0.37 -13.42 1.70
CA ALA A 57 -0.92 -14.09 1.61
C ALA A 57 -0.81 -15.64 1.66
N HIS A 58 0.38 -16.22 1.43
CA HIS A 58 0.61 -17.65 1.62
C HIS A 58 0.34 -18.11 3.07
N PHE A 59 0.52 -17.21 4.07
CA PHE A 59 0.20 -17.51 5.46
C PHE A 59 -1.31 -17.72 5.69
N ILE A 60 -2.17 -17.07 4.89
CA ILE A 60 -3.62 -17.28 4.94
C ILE A 60 -3.94 -18.70 4.48
N PHE A 61 -3.40 -19.11 3.34
CA PHE A 61 -3.55 -20.47 2.85
C PHE A 61 -3.00 -21.50 3.86
N MET A 62 -1.79 -21.27 4.37
CA MET A 62 -1.16 -22.12 5.39
C MET A 62 -2.06 -22.27 6.63
N GLY A 63 -2.54 -21.17 7.19
CA GLY A 63 -3.42 -21.18 8.38
C GLY A 63 -4.72 -21.91 8.11
N TRP A 64 -5.33 -21.70 6.95
CA TRP A 64 -6.56 -22.39 6.55
C TRP A 64 -6.36 -23.90 6.41
N VAL A 65 -5.26 -24.33 5.78
CA VAL A 65 -4.90 -25.77 5.66
C VAL A 65 -4.71 -26.40 7.03
N ILE A 66 -3.95 -25.74 7.91
CA ILE A 66 -3.69 -26.21 9.28
C ILE A 66 -5.00 -26.42 10.03
N VAL A 67 -5.88 -25.41 10.05
CA VAL A 67 -7.15 -25.47 10.79
C VAL A 67 -8.04 -26.58 10.22
N ARG A 68 -8.10 -26.70 8.90
CA ARG A 68 -8.91 -27.75 8.24
C ARG A 68 -8.41 -29.15 8.55
N GLU A 69 -7.13 -29.42 8.34
CA GLU A 69 -6.54 -30.74 8.56
C GLU A 69 -6.59 -31.13 10.05
N PHE A 70 -6.33 -30.16 10.94
CA PHE A 70 -6.47 -30.38 12.36
C PHE A 70 -7.90 -30.79 12.72
N ARG A 71 -8.92 -30.11 12.17
CA ARG A 71 -10.34 -30.44 12.36
C ARG A 71 -10.71 -31.83 11.82
N LEU A 72 -10.17 -32.20 10.63
CA LEU A 72 -10.41 -33.53 10.05
C LEU A 72 -9.77 -34.63 10.92
N ASN A 73 -8.56 -34.41 11.40
CA ASN A 73 -7.87 -35.36 12.28
C ASN A 73 -8.57 -35.50 13.65
N LEU A 74 -9.08 -34.40 14.22
CA LEU A 74 -9.88 -34.44 15.45
C LEU A 74 -11.16 -35.26 15.28
N LYS A 75 -11.88 -35.09 14.15
CA LYS A 75 -13.07 -35.91 13.84
C LYS A 75 -12.70 -37.38 13.70
N GLY A 76 -11.55 -37.72 13.16
CA GLY A 76 -11.01 -39.06 13.05
C GLY A 76 -10.39 -39.61 14.35
N LYS A 77 -10.48 -38.90 15.47
CA LYS A 77 -9.86 -39.24 16.78
C LYS A 77 -8.34 -39.39 16.71
N ASN A 78 -7.68 -38.75 15.72
CA ASN A 78 -6.23 -38.79 15.55
C ASN A 78 -5.59 -37.42 15.88
N PHE A 79 -5.49 -37.13 17.16
CA PHE A 79 -4.91 -35.84 17.64
C PHE A 79 -3.47 -35.65 17.18
N TRP A 80 -2.62 -36.69 17.31
CA TRP A 80 -1.22 -36.61 16.91
C TRP A 80 -1.04 -36.42 15.42
N GLY A 81 -1.94 -36.94 14.60
CA GLY A 81 -1.97 -36.65 13.17
C GLY A 81 -2.21 -35.15 12.86
N GLY A 82 -3.09 -34.51 13.61
CA GLY A 82 -3.36 -33.09 13.55
C GLY A 82 -2.12 -32.25 13.93
N VAL A 83 -1.46 -32.64 15.01
CA VAL A 83 -0.21 -31.98 15.46
C VAL A 83 0.90 -32.15 14.42
N GLY A 84 1.04 -33.33 13.83
CA GLY A 84 2.03 -33.58 12.75
C GLY A 84 1.80 -32.69 11.54
N VAL A 85 0.55 -32.48 11.12
CA VAL A 85 0.21 -31.58 10.02
C VAL A 85 0.52 -30.12 10.39
N PHE A 86 0.18 -29.69 11.60
CA PHE A 86 0.50 -28.33 12.09
C PHE A 86 1.99 -28.03 11.95
N TRP A 87 2.85 -28.90 12.47
CA TRP A 87 4.30 -28.73 12.37
C TRP A 87 4.82 -28.87 10.94
N GLY A 88 4.32 -29.84 10.17
CA GLY A 88 4.76 -30.06 8.79
C GLY A 88 4.45 -28.88 7.88
N VAL A 89 3.22 -28.42 7.89
CA VAL A 89 2.79 -27.27 7.08
C VAL A 89 3.37 -25.96 7.59
N GLY A 90 3.45 -25.78 8.91
CA GLY A 90 4.03 -24.60 9.54
C GLY A 90 5.52 -24.46 9.24
N LEU A 91 6.28 -25.52 9.42
CA LEU A 91 7.73 -25.54 9.09
C LEU A 91 7.98 -25.31 7.59
N TRP A 92 7.16 -25.89 6.72
CA TRP A 92 7.27 -25.70 5.28
C TRP A 92 6.94 -24.26 4.87
N GLY A 93 5.87 -23.67 5.45
CA GLY A 93 5.49 -22.27 5.18
C GLY A 93 6.55 -21.25 5.63
N ILE A 94 7.13 -21.45 6.83
CA ILE A 94 8.24 -20.63 7.33
C ILE A 94 9.54 -20.97 6.61
N GLY A 95 9.68 -22.18 6.13
CA GLY A 95 10.84 -22.63 5.33
C GLY A 95 10.96 -21.90 3.99
N CYS A 96 9.86 -21.48 3.37
CA CYS A 96 9.89 -20.74 2.11
C CYS A 96 10.69 -19.42 2.19
N PRO A 97 10.46 -18.51 3.16
CA PRO A 97 11.31 -17.34 3.35
C PRO A 97 12.77 -17.67 3.66
N LEU A 98 13.00 -18.72 4.46
CA LEU A 98 14.37 -19.17 4.79
C LEU A 98 15.11 -19.67 3.56
N LEU A 99 14.47 -20.44 2.70
CA LEU A 99 15.05 -20.88 1.44
C LEU A 99 15.31 -19.70 0.51
N ALA A 100 14.37 -18.74 0.44
CA ALA A 100 14.55 -17.54 -0.35
C ALA A 100 15.75 -16.70 0.10
N SER A 101 16.05 -16.65 1.41
CA SER A 101 17.20 -15.92 1.94
C SER A 101 18.55 -16.46 1.49
N MET A 102 18.61 -17.70 0.98
CA MET A 102 19.85 -18.27 0.41
C MET A 102 20.20 -17.68 -0.95
N TRP A 103 19.21 -17.17 -1.69
CA TRP A 103 19.39 -16.62 -3.04
C TRP A 103 19.25 -15.10 -3.10
N VAL A 104 18.53 -14.52 -2.14
CA VAL A 104 18.21 -13.09 -2.12
C VAL A 104 18.87 -12.44 -0.91
N GLN A 105 19.69 -11.42 -1.14
CA GLN A 105 20.46 -10.72 -0.09
C GLN A 105 19.59 -9.71 0.70
N PHE A 106 18.43 -10.16 1.17
CA PHE A 106 17.55 -9.33 2.01
C PHE A 106 17.42 -9.91 3.42
N PRO A 107 17.20 -9.07 4.42
CA PRO A 107 16.96 -9.52 5.78
C PRO A 107 15.74 -10.43 5.87
N ILE A 108 15.86 -11.54 6.62
CA ILE A 108 14.83 -12.59 6.73
C ILE A 108 13.47 -12.03 7.15
N TYR A 109 13.46 -11.04 8.06
CA TYR A 109 12.19 -10.43 8.50
C TYR A 109 11.44 -9.72 7.36
N ARG A 110 12.15 -9.22 6.35
CA ARG A 110 11.52 -8.63 5.16
C ARG A 110 11.02 -9.71 4.20
N LEU A 111 11.75 -10.81 4.08
CA LEU A 111 11.37 -11.93 3.24
C LEU A 111 10.11 -12.64 3.75
N MET A 112 9.73 -12.48 5.03
CA MET A 112 8.45 -12.97 5.54
C MET A 112 7.25 -12.36 4.82
N GLY A 113 7.38 -11.12 4.32
CA GLY A 113 6.37 -10.47 3.48
C GLY A 113 6.32 -10.97 2.04
N GLY A 114 7.27 -11.82 1.62
CA GLY A 114 7.42 -12.29 0.25
C GLY A 114 8.50 -11.53 -0.52
N ILE A 115 9.05 -12.16 -1.56
CA ILE A 115 10.21 -11.63 -2.32
C ILE A 115 9.89 -10.30 -3.02
N GLY A 116 8.67 -10.12 -3.51
CA GLY A 116 8.24 -8.88 -4.16
C GLY A 116 7.59 -7.85 -3.23
N TYR A 117 7.31 -8.21 -1.99
CA TYR A 117 6.50 -7.42 -1.04
C TYR A 117 7.31 -6.82 0.12
N TYR A 118 8.64 -6.91 0.09
CA TYR A 118 9.52 -6.28 1.07
C TYR A 118 9.49 -4.73 1.02
N ARG A 119 8.67 -4.17 0.13
CA ARG A 119 8.61 -2.75 -0.21
C ARG A 119 8.11 -1.85 0.91
N PHE A 120 7.34 -2.38 1.83
CA PHE A 120 6.74 -1.59 2.90
C PHE A 120 7.45 -1.88 4.22
N PRO A 121 8.47 -1.08 4.58
CA PRO A 121 9.48 -1.54 5.53
C PRO A 121 9.11 -1.39 6.99
N ALA A 122 8.09 -0.68 7.39
CA ALA A 122 8.09 -0.22 8.78
C ALA A 122 6.76 -0.33 9.53
N VAL A 123 5.66 -0.58 8.87
CA VAL A 123 4.36 -0.68 9.55
C VAL A 123 3.91 -2.12 9.50
N ILE A 124 3.82 -2.76 10.67
CA ILE A 124 3.17 -4.06 10.76
C ILE A 124 1.68 -3.82 10.55
N PRO A 125 1.07 -4.36 9.48
CA PRO A 125 -0.34 -4.12 9.17
C PRO A 125 -1.21 -4.99 10.09
N TRP A 126 -1.30 -4.61 11.36
CA TRP A 126 -2.02 -5.38 12.38
C TRP A 126 -3.48 -5.64 12.04
N ILE A 127 -4.08 -4.76 11.30
CA ILE A 127 -5.48 -4.82 10.93
C ILE A 127 -5.70 -5.81 9.80
N GLU A 128 -4.85 -5.77 8.78
CA GLU A 128 -4.84 -6.73 7.68
C GLU A 128 -4.54 -8.12 8.20
N ILE A 129 -3.60 -8.25 9.14
CA ILE A 129 -3.32 -9.52 9.82
C ILE A 129 -4.55 -9.98 10.61
N GLY A 130 -5.19 -9.08 11.37
CA GLY A 130 -6.42 -9.38 12.12
C GLY A 130 -7.55 -9.84 11.21
N LEU A 131 -7.77 -9.16 10.08
CA LEU A 131 -8.74 -9.55 9.06
C LEU A 131 -8.40 -10.90 8.42
N ALA A 132 -7.13 -11.14 8.10
CA ALA A 132 -6.69 -12.42 7.55
C ALA A 132 -6.95 -13.57 8.53
N VAL A 133 -6.62 -13.38 9.81
CA VAL A 133 -6.92 -14.37 10.88
C VAL A 133 -8.43 -14.57 11.01
N LEU A 134 -9.21 -13.50 10.99
CA LEU A 134 -10.66 -13.57 11.05
C LEU A 134 -11.24 -14.36 9.86
N LEU A 135 -10.79 -14.09 8.63
CA LEU A 135 -11.21 -14.80 7.42
C LEU A 135 -10.89 -16.31 7.49
N VAL A 136 -9.75 -16.67 8.09
CA VAL A 136 -9.38 -18.08 8.28
C VAL A 136 -10.25 -18.76 9.35
N VAL A 137 -10.47 -18.09 10.47
CA VAL A 137 -11.11 -18.69 11.66
C VAL A 137 -12.64 -18.64 11.58
N LEU A 138 -13.21 -17.56 11.04
CA LEU A 138 -14.64 -17.31 11.01
C LEU A 138 -15.48 -18.43 10.39
N PRO A 139 -15.15 -19.03 9.23
CA PRO A 139 -15.91 -20.13 8.65
C PRO A 139 -15.99 -21.35 9.57
N PHE A 140 -14.93 -21.62 10.34
CA PHE A 140 -14.89 -22.74 11.29
C PHE A 140 -15.71 -22.44 12.53
N LEU A 141 -15.66 -21.23 13.07
CA LEU A 141 -16.50 -20.79 14.19
C LEU A 141 -17.98 -20.84 13.80
N LEU A 142 -18.34 -20.28 12.65
CA LEU A 142 -19.73 -20.29 12.17
C LEU A 142 -20.26 -21.71 11.94
N SER A 143 -19.42 -22.61 11.44
CA SER A 143 -19.83 -24.02 11.25
C SER A 143 -20.01 -24.80 12.55
N ALA A 144 -19.44 -24.31 13.66
CA ALA A 144 -19.59 -24.93 14.98
C ALA A 144 -20.89 -24.50 15.70
N LEU A 145 -21.53 -23.41 15.27
CA LEU A 145 -22.74 -22.88 15.89
C LEU A 145 -24.00 -23.52 15.31
N PRO A 146 -24.71 -24.38 16.08
CA PRO A 146 -25.90 -25.07 15.59
C PRO A 146 -27.08 -24.14 15.31
N ALA A 147 -27.13 -22.97 15.95
CA ALA A 147 -28.17 -21.97 15.76
C ALA A 147 -28.21 -21.39 14.33
N LEU A 148 -27.06 -21.27 13.67
CA LEU A 148 -26.94 -20.73 12.30
C LEU A 148 -27.63 -21.60 11.24
N LYS A 149 -27.77 -22.92 11.50
CA LYS A 149 -28.42 -23.84 10.58
C LYS A 149 -29.94 -23.67 10.53
N LYS A 150 -30.57 -23.09 11.57
CA LYS A 150 -32.04 -22.94 11.66
C LYS A 150 -32.58 -21.71 10.89
N LYS A 151 -31.80 -20.68 10.70
CA LYS A 151 -32.22 -19.42 10.00
C LYS A 151 -31.10 -18.88 9.13
N PRO A 152 -30.69 -19.55 8.04
CA PRO A 152 -29.52 -19.17 7.24
C PRO A 152 -29.65 -17.79 6.59
N VAL A 153 -30.85 -17.42 6.14
CA VAL A 153 -31.10 -16.12 5.52
C VAL A 153 -30.92 -14.96 6.50
N PHE A 154 -31.48 -15.10 7.70
CA PHE A 154 -31.36 -14.08 8.75
C PHE A 154 -29.89 -13.83 9.13
N TYR A 155 -29.13 -14.89 9.35
CA TYR A 155 -27.71 -14.77 9.68
C TYR A 155 -26.88 -14.27 8.50
N GLY A 156 -27.25 -14.61 7.26
CA GLY A 156 -26.63 -14.07 6.05
C GLY A 156 -26.82 -12.56 5.94
N VAL A 157 -28.04 -12.06 6.14
CA VAL A 157 -28.32 -10.62 6.16
C VAL A 157 -27.58 -9.92 7.30
N LEU A 158 -27.58 -10.50 8.50
CA LEU A 158 -26.85 -9.94 9.65
C LEU A 158 -25.35 -9.84 9.37
N GLN A 159 -24.77 -10.86 8.73
CA GLN A 159 -23.37 -10.87 8.35
C GLN A 159 -23.04 -9.77 7.33
N VAL A 160 -23.87 -9.61 6.29
CA VAL A 160 -23.70 -8.55 5.30
C VAL A 160 -23.76 -7.17 5.96
N VAL A 161 -24.75 -6.95 6.81
CA VAL A 161 -24.90 -5.69 7.55
C VAL A 161 -23.68 -5.44 8.44
N ALA A 162 -23.23 -6.44 9.19
CA ALA A 162 -22.07 -6.32 10.07
C ALA A 162 -20.79 -6.00 9.27
N VAL A 163 -20.56 -6.68 8.15
CA VAL A 163 -19.38 -6.42 7.27
C VAL A 163 -19.45 -5.02 6.66
N THR A 164 -20.65 -4.58 6.23
CA THR A 164 -20.82 -3.24 5.65
C THR A 164 -20.58 -2.14 6.70
N LEU A 165 -21.15 -2.29 7.90
CA LEU A 165 -20.95 -1.32 8.99
C LEU A 165 -19.48 -1.28 9.44
N PHE A 166 -18.87 -2.44 9.62
CA PHE A 166 -17.47 -2.55 10.00
C PHE A 166 -16.56 -1.98 8.91
N GLY A 167 -16.81 -2.30 7.64
CA GLY A 167 -16.08 -1.78 6.49
C GLY A 167 -16.22 -0.25 6.39
N TYR A 168 -17.44 0.28 6.54
CA TYR A 168 -17.69 1.71 6.54
C TYR A 168 -16.93 2.43 7.67
N TYR A 169 -17.04 1.93 8.89
CA TYR A 169 -16.31 2.49 10.03
C TYR A 169 -14.80 2.46 9.81
N TYR A 170 -14.30 1.36 9.23
CA TYR A 170 -12.90 1.15 9.01
C TYR A 170 -12.33 2.07 7.91
N VAL A 171 -13.06 2.21 6.81
CA VAL A 171 -12.71 3.16 5.73
C VAL A 171 -12.74 4.58 6.27
N ALA A 172 -13.80 4.97 6.98
CA ALA A 172 -13.92 6.30 7.56
C ALA A 172 -12.80 6.63 8.57
N ALA A 173 -12.37 5.64 9.37
CA ALA A 173 -11.28 5.83 10.34
C ALA A 173 -9.88 5.81 9.69
N GLY A 174 -9.72 5.14 8.54
CA GLY A 174 -8.46 5.01 7.82
C GLY A 174 -8.25 6.03 6.70
N CYS A 175 -9.29 6.76 6.31
CA CYS A 175 -9.19 7.83 5.31
C CYS A 175 -8.41 9.02 5.87
N ASP A 176 -7.27 9.32 5.27
CA ASP A 176 -6.48 10.52 5.54
C ASP A 176 -6.85 11.58 4.50
N MET A 177 -7.84 12.40 4.85
CA MET A 177 -8.38 13.43 3.96
C MET A 177 -7.35 14.52 3.65
N ASP A 178 -6.39 14.75 4.55
CA ASP A 178 -5.32 15.74 4.34
C ASP A 178 -4.36 15.28 3.24
N LYS A 179 -4.12 13.97 3.15
CA LYS A 179 -3.31 13.40 2.07
C LYS A 179 -4.04 13.41 0.73
N GLU A 180 -5.36 13.17 0.73
CA GLU A 180 -6.17 13.28 -0.47
C GLU A 180 -6.14 14.71 -1.01
N GLU A 181 -6.34 15.72 -0.13
CA GLU A 181 -6.23 17.12 -0.49
C GLU A 181 -4.84 17.45 -1.08
N ALA A 182 -3.77 16.98 -0.44
CA ALA A 182 -2.39 17.21 -0.91
C ALA A 182 -2.15 16.60 -2.31
N MET A 183 -2.68 15.42 -2.60
CA MET A 183 -2.56 14.78 -3.91
C MET A 183 -3.31 15.54 -5.00
N GLU A 184 -4.50 16.01 -4.69
CA GLU A 184 -5.31 16.78 -5.62
C GLU A 184 -4.62 18.11 -5.97
N TYR A 185 -4.13 18.85 -4.97
CA TYR A 185 -3.34 20.06 -5.21
C TYR A 185 -2.05 19.79 -5.98
N ASP A 186 -1.33 18.69 -5.69
CA ASP A 186 -0.16 18.30 -6.45
C ASP A 186 -0.47 18.05 -7.93
N GLN A 187 -1.59 17.39 -8.22
CA GLN A 187 -2.03 17.14 -9.59
C GLN A 187 -2.34 18.44 -10.33
N LEU A 188 -3.07 19.37 -9.70
CA LEU A 188 -3.41 20.66 -10.29
C LEU A 188 -2.15 21.51 -10.55
N VAL A 189 -1.21 21.54 -9.61
CA VAL A 189 0.09 22.25 -9.79
C VAL A 189 0.89 21.66 -10.95
N ARG A 190 0.97 20.33 -11.05
CA ARG A 190 1.66 19.64 -12.16
C ARG A 190 1.08 20.01 -13.52
N ASN A 191 -0.25 20.07 -13.59
CA ASN A 191 -0.97 20.42 -14.81
C ASN A 191 -1.00 21.93 -15.07
N LYS A 192 -0.46 22.74 -14.13
CA LYS A 192 -0.47 24.22 -14.20
C LYS A 192 -1.89 24.79 -14.26
N GLN A 193 -2.84 24.13 -13.62
CA GLN A 193 -4.25 24.52 -13.58
C GLN A 193 -4.47 25.54 -12.47
N TRP A 194 -3.78 26.68 -12.56
CA TRP A 194 -3.75 27.71 -11.51
C TRP A 194 -5.12 28.26 -11.16
N GLN A 195 -5.98 28.45 -12.15
CA GLN A 195 -7.32 28.96 -11.91
C GLN A 195 -8.20 27.96 -11.16
N GLU A 196 -8.11 26.69 -11.49
CA GLU A 196 -8.86 25.62 -10.79
C GLU A 196 -8.44 25.49 -9.32
N ILE A 197 -7.13 25.74 -9.01
CA ILE A 197 -6.67 25.78 -7.62
C ILE A 197 -7.35 26.90 -6.84
N ILE A 198 -7.49 28.09 -7.46
CA ILE A 198 -8.13 29.24 -6.82
C ILE A 198 -9.64 28.99 -6.63
N GLU A 199 -10.34 28.51 -7.66
CA GLU A 199 -11.76 28.16 -7.61
C GLU A 199 -12.04 27.11 -6.53
N LYS A 200 -11.22 26.07 -6.46
CA LYS A 200 -11.31 25.06 -5.38
C LYS A 200 -11.13 25.67 -4.00
N ALA A 201 -10.18 26.59 -3.85
CA ALA A 201 -9.94 27.28 -2.58
C ALA A 201 -11.06 28.24 -2.19
N GLU A 202 -11.79 28.79 -3.17
CA GLU A 202 -13.00 29.60 -2.94
C GLU A 202 -14.16 28.73 -2.43
N GLU A 203 -14.30 27.50 -2.93
CA GLU A 203 -15.31 26.56 -2.43
C GLU A 203 -14.95 26.04 -1.02
N LYS A 204 -13.68 25.64 -0.84
CA LYS A 204 -13.17 25.13 0.43
C LYS A 204 -11.72 25.57 0.60
N SER A 205 -11.50 26.55 1.49
CA SER A 205 -10.14 27.03 1.80
C SER A 205 -9.26 25.90 2.32
N PRO A 206 -8.05 25.70 1.75
CA PRO A 206 -7.13 24.69 2.22
C PRO A 206 -6.64 25.01 3.63
N VAL A 207 -6.53 24.00 4.47
CA VAL A 207 -6.03 24.11 5.85
C VAL A 207 -4.63 23.49 5.95
N SER A 208 -4.31 22.51 5.09
CA SER A 208 -3.00 21.88 5.07
C SER A 208 -1.92 22.86 4.63
N PRO A 209 -0.72 22.87 5.24
CA PRO A 209 0.40 23.73 4.85
C PRO A 209 0.72 23.65 3.35
N PHE A 210 0.68 22.45 2.81
CA PHE A 210 0.93 22.22 1.38
C PHE A 210 -0.18 22.80 0.49
N GLY A 211 -1.44 22.63 0.86
CA GLY A 211 -2.58 23.22 0.11
C GLY A 211 -2.49 24.74 0.08
N VAL A 212 -2.17 25.39 1.22
CA VAL A 212 -1.94 26.84 1.30
C VAL A 212 -0.79 27.27 0.41
N THR A 213 0.32 26.50 0.39
CA THR A 213 1.45 26.78 -0.52
C THR A 213 1.04 26.72 -1.99
N CYS A 214 0.25 25.71 -2.38
CA CYS A 214 -0.24 25.57 -3.75
C CYS A 214 -1.17 26.72 -4.15
N LEU A 215 -2.05 27.17 -3.23
CA LEU A 215 -2.92 28.31 -3.44
C LEU A 215 -2.10 29.61 -3.61
N ASN A 216 -1.14 29.87 -2.73
CA ASN A 216 -0.29 31.05 -2.80
C ASN A 216 0.55 31.04 -4.09
N LEU A 217 1.05 29.87 -4.51
CA LEU A 217 1.73 29.70 -5.79
C LEU A 217 0.80 30.04 -6.97
N ALA A 218 -0.45 29.57 -6.95
CA ALA A 218 -1.43 29.84 -7.99
C ALA A 218 -1.80 31.34 -8.04
N LEU A 219 -2.02 31.98 -6.89
CA LEU A 219 -2.24 33.41 -6.79
C LEU A 219 -1.03 34.22 -7.33
N GLY A 220 0.19 33.76 -7.03
CA GLY A 220 1.41 34.37 -7.57
C GLY A 220 1.52 34.23 -9.09
N LYS A 221 1.21 33.04 -9.65
CA LYS A 221 1.27 32.78 -11.10
C LYS A 221 0.17 33.50 -11.89
N THR A 222 -0.97 33.80 -11.27
CA THR A 222 -2.08 34.58 -11.88
C THR A 222 -2.00 36.08 -11.60
N GLY A 223 -0.99 36.52 -10.81
CA GLY A 223 -0.82 37.95 -10.47
C GLY A 223 -1.78 38.48 -9.41
N GLN A 224 -2.55 37.61 -8.74
CA GLN A 224 -3.59 37.98 -7.77
C GLN A 224 -3.09 37.92 -6.31
N MET A 225 -1.83 37.55 -6.09
CA MET A 225 -1.30 37.31 -4.73
C MET A 225 -1.37 38.55 -3.84
N GLY A 226 -1.05 39.74 -4.37
CA GLY A 226 -1.05 40.99 -3.61
C GLY A 226 -2.45 41.40 -3.12
N ASP A 227 -3.47 41.07 -3.88
CA ASP A 227 -4.83 41.51 -3.61
C ASP A 227 -5.60 40.47 -2.77
N ARG A 228 -5.37 39.18 -3.01
CA ARG A 228 -6.25 38.12 -2.51
C ARG A 228 -5.63 37.14 -1.51
N MET A 229 -4.29 37.21 -1.28
CA MET A 229 -3.62 36.24 -0.39
C MET A 229 -4.27 36.16 1.00
N PHE A 230 -4.68 37.29 1.56
CA PHE A 230 -5.26 37.38 2.90
C PHE A 230 -6.80 37.15 2.95
N GLU A 231 -7.42 36.89 1.82
CA GLU A 231 -8.81 36.40 1.78
C GLU A 231 -8.90 34.94 2.24
N PHE A 232 -7.78 34.21 2.15
CA PHE A 232 -7.67 32.79 2.50
C PHE A 232 -6.87 32.59 3.79
N TYR A 233 -7.10 31.43 4.41
CA TYR A 233 -6.32 31.04 5.59
C TYR A 233 -4.82 30.98 5.26
N GLN A 234 -3.99 31.53 6.15
CA GLN A 234 -2.54 31.50 6.05
C GLN A 234 -1.92 30.85 7.28
N ASN A 235 -0.96 29.96 7.09
CA ASN A 235 -0.26 29.24 8.17
C ASN A 235 1.20 29.69 8.32
N GLY A 236 1.44 30.99 8.23
CA GLY A 236 2.76 31.61 8.40
C GLY A 236 3.70 31.33 7.23
N THR A 237 4.98 31.14 7.53
CA THR A 237 6.03 30.95 6.51
C THR A 237 5.87 29.68 5.69
N GLU A 238 5.29 28.62 6.27
CA GLU A 238 5.05 27.35 5.62
C GLU A 238 4.08 27.43 4.45
N GLY A 239 3.14 28.37 4.50
CA GLY A 239 2.22 28.65 3.39
C GLY A 239 2.89 29.23 2.15
N LEU A 240 4.14 29.71 2.26
CA LEU A 240 4.93 30.19 1.12
C LEU A 240 6.07 29.26 0.78
N LEU A 241 6.75 28.74 1.79
CA LEU A 241 7.93 27.90 1.69
C LEU A 241 7.74 26.66 2.57
N PRO A 242 7.20 25.55 2.00
CA PRO A 242 6.93 24.36 2.78
C PRO A 242 8.21 23.77 3.36
N GLU A 243 8.17 23.40 4.64
CA GLU A 243 9.31 22.79 5.33
C GLU A 243 9.55 21.35 4.86
N PHE A 244 10.77 20.89 5.05
CA PHE A 244 11.13 19.51 4.75
C PHE A 244 10.48 18.56 5.75
N GLN A 245 9.64 17.66 5.25
CA GLN A 245 9.09 16.56 6.01
C GLN A 245 9.69 15.24 5.52
N ARG A 246 10.13 14.42 6.47
CA ARG A 246 10.76 13.13 6.19
C ARG A 246 9.72 12.04 6.08
N ASP A 247 8.94 12.09 5.01
CA ASP A 247 7.92 11.10 4.70
C ASP A 247 8.00 10.65 3.24
N PHE A 248 7.11 9.75 2.83
CA PHE A 248 7.06 9.26 1.45
C PHE A 248 6.27 10.18 0.51
N THR A 249 5.53 11.15 1.04
CA THR A 249 4.52 11.94 0.32
C THR A 249 5.02 13.32 -0.03
N SER A 250 5.49 14.01 1.00
CA SER A 250 5.74 15.47 0.97
C SER A 250 6.90 15.90 0.08
N PRO A 251 8.04 15.14 -0.05
CA PRO A 251 9.19 15.65 -0.78
C PRO A 251 8.93 15.93 -2.26
N LEU A 252 8.12 15.11 -2.92
CA LEU A 252 7.90 15.24 -4.35
C LEU A 252 6.98 16.43 -4.71
N PRO A 253 5.82 16.63 -4.06
CA PRO A 253 5.02 17.85 -4.18
C PRO A 253 5.77 19.11 -3.78
N THR A 254 6.55 19.05 -2.69
CA THR A 254 7.38 20.16 -2.24
C THR A 254 8.42 20.55 -3.30
N SER A 255 9.07 19.56 -3.93
CA SER A 255 9.96 19.81 -5.06
C SER A 255 9.27 20.55 -6.22
N GLU A 256 8.00 20.19 -6.50
CA GLU A 256 7.21 20.83 -7.55
C GLU A 256 6.97 22.31 -7.23
N ALA A 257 6.55 22.61 -5.99
CA ALA A 257 6.34 23.98 -5.53
C ALA A 257 7.61 24.82 -5.63
N TYR A 258 8.73 24.32 -5.11
CA TYR A 258 10.03 25.03 -5.20
C TYR A 258 10.51 25.24 -6.63
N TYR A 259 10.25 24.27 -7.51
CA TYR A 259 10.59 24.43 -8.92
C TYR A 259 9.82 25.56 -9.59
N HIS A 260 8.53 25.67 -9.31
CA HIS A 260 7.69 26.75 -9.82
C HIS A 260 8.02 28.12 -9.21
N LEU A 261 8.56 28.14 -8.00
CA LEU A 261 9.11 29.34 -7.37
C LEU A 261 10.47 29.77 -7.96
N GLY A 262 11.10 28.95 -8.81
CA GLY A 262 12.40 29.20 -9.38
C GLY A 262 13.57 28.81 -8.46
N MET A 263 13.30 28.18 -7.32
CA MET A 263 14.32 27.71 -6.37
C MET A 263 14.87 26.34 -6.80
N VAL A 264 15.56 26.33 -7.94
CA VAL A 264 15.96 25.13 -8.69
C VAL A 264 16.78 24.15 -7.84
N ASN A 265 17.76 24.65 -7.07
CA ASN A 265 18.61 23.80 -6.22
C ASN A 265 17.85 23.18 -5.07
N THR A 266 16.91 23.91 -4.49
CA THR A 266 16.02 23.39 -3.44
C THR A 266 15.08 22.32 -4.01
N ALA A 267 14.49 22.57 -5.18
CA ALA A 267 13.68 21.59 -5.88
C ALA A 267 14.47 20.31 -6.20
N GLN A 268 15.73 20.45 -6.64
CA GLN A 268 16.61 19.32 -6.90
C GLN A 268 16.88 18.51 -5.63
N ARG A 269 17.17 19.17 -4.52
CA ARG A 269 17.37 18.52 -3.22
C ARG A 269 16.14 17.71 -2.83
N PHE A 270 14.94 18.28 -2.85
CA PHE A 270 13.71 17.56 -2.50
C PHE A 270 13.42 16.40 -3.45
N THR A 271 13.83 16.50 -4.71
CA THR A 271 13.70 15.38 -5.65
C THR A 271 14.63 14.23 -5.29
N PHE A 272 15.85 14.50 -4.83
CA PHE A 272 16.75 13.46 -4.31
C PHE A 272 16.20 12.81 -3.04
N GLU A 273 15.69 13.62 -2.11
CA GLU A 273 15.04 13.09 -0.89
C GLU A 273 13.83 12.21 -1.24
N ALA A 274 13.02 12.61 -2.22
CA ALA A 274 11.93 11.80 -2.72
C ALA A 274 12.41 10.46 -3.31
N MET A 275 13.50 10.46 -4.08
CA MET A 275 14.08 9.23 -4.62
C MET A 275 14.60 8.28 -3.55
N GLU A 276 15.19 8.83 -2.48
CA GLU A 276 15.67 8.01 -1.34
C GLU A 276 14.51 7.51 -0.48
N ALA A 277 13.40 8.25 -0.41
CA ALA A 277 12.21 7.85 0.30
C ALA A 277 11.46 6.70 -0.38
N ILE A 278 11.56 6.56 -1.71
CA ILE A 278 10.92 5.47 -2.44
C ILE A 278 11.58 4.14 -2.08
N PRO A 279 10.85 3.19 -1.45
CA PRO A 279 11.43 1.92 -1.04
C PRO A 279 11.82 1.06 -2.25
N ASN A 280 12.78 0.15 -2.04
CA ASN A 280 13.18 -0.92 -2.97
C ASN A 280 13.92 -0.50 -4.22
N PHE A 281 14.62 0.60 -4.18
CA PHE A 281 15.36 1.08 -5.35
C PHE A 281 14.50 1.33 -6.60
N ASN A 282 13.17 1.31 -6.44
CA ASN A 282 12.27 1.74 -7.50
C ASN A 282 12.46 3.23 -7.70
N LYS A 283 12.76 3.60 -8.92
CA LYS A 283 12.97 4.97 -9.31
C LYS A 283 11.72 5.51 -9.99
N SER A 284 11.28 6.71 -9.58
CA SER A 284 10.14 7.37 -10.21
C SER A 284 10.58 8.10 -11.47
N GLY A 285 9.87 7.91 -12.57
CA GLY A 285 10.08 8.70 -13.79
C GLY A 285 9.92 10.20 -13.54
N ARG A 286 9.00 10.59 -12.66
CA ARG A 286 8.80 11.98 -12.24
C ARG A 286 10.06 12.57 -11.58
N CYS A 287 10.74 11.80 -10.72
CA CYS A 287 12.01 12.23 -10.14
C CYS A 287 13.10 12.40 -11.21
N PHE A 288 13.22 11.45 -12.12
CA PHE A 288 14.21 11.57 -13.20
C PHE A 288 13.96 12.77 -14.10
N LYS A 289 12.71 13.00 -14.48
CA LYS A 289 12.33 14.17 -15.24
C LYS A 289 12.73 15.45 -14.51
N ARG A 290 12.37 15.60 -13.23
CA ARG A 290 12.71 16.79 -12.44
C ARG A 290 14.22 16.96 -12.28
N LEU A 291 14.98 15.88 -12.07
CA LEU A 291 16.44 15.95 -12.00
C LEU A 291 17.07 16.32 -13.34
N ALA A 292 16.52 15.85 -14.45
CA ALA A 292 16.97 16.29 -15.77
C ALA A 292 16.73 17.79 -15.99
N GLU A 293 15.53 18.28 -15.69
CA GLU A 293 15.16 19.69 -15.82
C GLU A 293 16.02 20.61 -14.95
N THR A 294 16.22 20.26 -13.68
CA THR A 294 17.03 21.06 -12.76
C THR A 294 18.51 21.09 -13.15
N ASN A 295 19.07 19.97 -13.62
CA ASN A 295 20.44 19.92 -14.11
C ASN A 295 20.61 20.68 -15.45
N LEU A 296 19.61 20.68 -16.32
CA LEU A 296 19.61 21.49 -17.54
C LEU A 296 19.69 23.01 -17.20
N ILE A 297 18.85 23.45 -16.25
CA ILE A 297 18.85 24.86 -15.82
C ILE A 297 20.20 25.25 -15.19
N ASN A 298 20.79 24.31 -14.42
CA ASN A 298 22.10 24.53 -13.78
C ASN A 298 23.30 24.37 -14.76
N GLY A 299 23.09 24.13 -16.04
CA GLY A 299 24.13 23.93 -17.04
C GLY A 299 24.89 22.60 -16.95
N GLN A 300 24.39 21.66 -16.15
CA GLN A 300 25.00 20.33 -15.97
C GLN A 300 24.47 19.34 -17.02
N TYR A 301 24.80 19.59 -18.28
CA TYR A 301 24.21 18.89 -19.43
C TYR A 301 24.49 17.37 -19.45
N GLU A 302 25.67 16.95 -19.05
CA GLU A 302 26.03 15.53 -19.00
C GLU A 302 25.17 14.77 -17.97
N VAL A 303 24.96 15.38 -16.79
CA VAL A 303 24.13 14.83 -15.74
C VAL A 303 22.66 14.81 -16.17
N ALA A 304 22.19 15.88 -16.81
CA ALA A 304 20.83 15.93 -17.37
C ALA A 304 20.62 14.81 -18.41
N ALA A 305 21.59 14.61 -19.33
CA ALA A 305 21.54 13.54 -20.33
C ALA A 305 21.48 12.15 -19.70
N LYS A 306 22.18 11.94 -18.56
CA LYS A 306 22.10 10.68 -17.80
C LYS A 306 20.66 10.42 -17.31
N TYR A 307 20.01 11.43 -16.71
CA TYR A 307 18.65 11.27 -16.20
C TYR A 307 17.62 11.11 -17.33
N LEU A 308 17.80 11.77 -18.46
CA LEU A 308 16.95 11.61 -19.64
C LEU A 308 17.06 10.21 -20.25
N ARG A 309 18.22 9.55 -20.16
CA ARG A 309 18.38 8.15 -20.63
C ARG A 309 17.75 7.14 -19.68
N LEU A 310 17.55 7.50 -18.41
CA LEU A 310 16.91 6.66 -17.41
C LEU A 310 15.38 6.83 -17.39
N LEU A 311 14.87 7.88 -18.01
CA LEU A 311 13.46 8.16 -18.18
C LEU A 311 12.86 7.33 -19.31
#